data_2025491cd1fab7fd9e7d4ce4818cb398
#
_entry.id   2025491cd1fab7fd9e7d4ce4818cb398
#
_cell.length_a   1.000
_cell.length_b   1.000
_cell.length_c   1.000
_cell.angle_alpha   90.00
_cell.angle_beta   90.00
_cell.angle_gamma   90.00
#
_symmetry.space_group_name_H-M   'P 1'
#
loop_
_entity.id
_entity.type
_entity.pdbx_description
1 polymer ?
#
loop_
_entity_poly.entity_id
_entity_poly.type
_entity_poly.pdbx_seq_one_letter_code
_entity_poly.pdbx_strand_id
1 'polypeptide(L)'
;MRTGRAGRAGQYVALLAYLLFLALPFLWLISTAFKPPRELGSLHPTWIPKDPTLANFRQAFDEQPLLHAALNSLIAALGAALIAVLLATPMAYVMARRHRSPLARAATGWVVVSQAFPLVLVIIPLFLVLKNLRLINSMPGLILVYVVWALPFALWMLVGYVRAVPPELEEAAAVDGAGRLRTLVSVTAPLLAPGIAATALFAFVTAWNEFFFALVLLKTPEKQTLPVVLTHFIGAEGVADLGPLAAAAFLATLPSLVVFAVIQRRITGGMLTGAVKN
;
A
#
# COMPACT_ATOMS: atom_id res chain seq x y z
N MET A 1 -14.72 16.72 30.14
CA MET A 1 -13.78 17.78 30.61
C MET A 1 -13.55 18.79 29.47
N ARG A 2 -14.04 20.03 29.61
CA ARG A 2 -13.79 21.11 28.64
C ARG A 2 -12.35 21.59 28.81
N THR A 3 -11.46 21.21 27.90
CA THR A 3 -10.10 21.77 27.87
C THR A 3 -10.21 23.28 27.67
N GLY A 4 -9.67 24.05 28.61
CA GLY A 4 -9.61 25.52 28.49
C GLY A 4 -8.83 25.97 27.27
N ARG A 5 -8.92 27.24 26.86
CA ARG A 5 -8.22 27.82 25.69
C ARG A 5 -6.72 27.51 25.68
N ALA A 6 -6.06 27.53 26.82
CA ALA A 6 -4.65 27.17 26.96
C ALA A 6 -4.36 25.68 26.62
N GLY A 7 -5.24 24.75 27.03
CA GLY A 7 -5.11 23.34 26.68
C GLY A 7 -5.28 23.07 25.18
N ARG A 8 -6.16 23.80 24.51
CA ARG A 8 -6.32 23.70 23.04
C ARG A 8 -5.09 24.24 22.31
N ALA A 9 -4.54 25.37 22.75
CA ALA A 9 -3.30 25.92 22.17
C ALA A 9 -2.15 24.93 22.30
N GLY A 10 -1.96 24.29 23.47
CA GLY A 10 -0.96 23.24 23.65
C GLY A 10 -1.17 22.04 22.74
N GLN A 11 -2.42 21.60 22.49
CA GLN A 11 -2.73 20.52 21.55
C GLN A 11 -2.36 20.87 20.11
N TYR A 12 -2.66 22.12 19.66
CA TYR A 12 -2.28 22.56 18.30
C TYR A 12 -0.77 22.67 18.14
N VAL A 13 -0.05 23.17 19.13
CA VAL A 13 1.42 23.24 19.12
C VAL A 13 2.03 21.83 19.04
N ALA A 14 1.54 20.89 19.85
CA ALA A 14 1.99 19.50 19.82
C ALA A 14 1.69 18.84 18.46
N LEU A 15 0.50 19.06 17.90
CA LEU A 15 0.13 18.55 16.58
C LEU A 15 1.03 19.13 15.49
N LEU A 16 1.29 20.45 15.52
CA LEU A 16 2.16 21.11 14.54
C LEU A 16 3.60 20.58 14.64
N ALA A 17 4.13 20.45 15.86
CA ALA A 17 5.47 19.88 16.08
C ALA A 17 5.57 18.45 15.55
N TYR A 18 4.56 17.62 15.79
CA TYR A 18 4.50 16.26 15.29
C TYR A 18 4.42 16.20 13.74
N LEU A 19 3.59 17.04 13.13
CA LEU A 19 3.49 17.14 11.67
C LEU A 19 4.80 17.60 11.04
N LEU A 20 5.47 18.61 11.63
CA LEU A 20 6.78 19.07 11.19
C LEU A 20 7.82 17.95 11.30
N PHE A 21 7.86 17.24 12.42
CA PHE A 21 8.77 16.10 12.59
C PHE A 21 8.58 15.02 11.52
N LEU A 22 7.34 14.68 11.19
CA LEU A 22 7.04 13.71 10.13
C LEU A 22 7.35 14.25 8.73
N ALA A 23 7.22 15.56 8.51
CA ALA A 23 7.49 16.18 7.21
C ALA A 23 9.00 16.35 6.92
N LEU A 24 9.83 16.49 7.95
CA LEU A 24 11.27 16.78 7.81
C LEU A 24 11.99 15.84 6.82
N PRO A 25 11.88 14.51 6.90
CA PRO A 25 12.58 13.63 5.96
C PRO A 25 12.09 13.83 4.51
N PHE A 26 10.80 14.09 4.31
CA PHE A 26 10.26 14.37 2.97
C PHE A 26 10.73 15.71 2.42
N LEU A 27 10.76 16.75 3.26
CA LEU A 27 11.28 18.05 2.89
C LEU A 27 12.76 17.98 2.53
N TRP A 28 13.54 17.18 3.26
CA TRP A 28 14.94 16.92 2.93
C TRP A 28 15.08 16.18 1.59
N LEU A 29 14.28 15.15 1.35
CA LEU A 29 14.27 14.43 0.08
C LEU A 29 13.98 15.37 -1.10
N ILE A 30 12.90 16.17 -0.98
CA ILE A 30 12.53 17.16 -1.98
C ILE A 30 13.68 18.16 -2.19
N SER A 31 14.21 18.73 -1.11
CA SER A 31 15.34 19.64 -1.18
C SER A 31 16.53 19.02 -1.94
N THR A 32 16.89 17.77 -1.60
CA THR A 32 17.99 17.04 -2.23
C THR A 32 17.77 16.83 -3.72
N ALA A 33 16.54 16.53 -4.15
CA ALA A 33 16.19 16.36 -5.56
C ALA A 33 16.46 17.61 -6.43
N PHE A 34 16.40 18.80 -5.83
CA PHE A 34 16.61 20.07 -6.53
C PHE A 34 18.01 20.66 -6.33
N LYS A 35 18.92 20.03 -5.57
CA LYS A 35 20.29 20.53 -5.36
C LYS A 35 21.23 20.16 -6.51
N PRO A 36 22.10 21.07 -6.93
CA PRO A 36 23.17 20.74 -7.89
C PRO A 36 24.24 19.84 -7.25
N PRO A 37 25.00 19.05 -8.03
CA PRO A 37 26.03 18.13 -7.51
C PRO A 37 27.06 18.80 -6.57
N ARG A 38 27.38 20.05 -6.84
CA ARG A 38 28.30 20.86 -6.00
C ARG A 38 27.80 21.03 -4.57
N GLU A 39 26.46 21.15 -4.41
CA GLU A 39 25.84 21.38 -3.11
C GLU A 39 25.64 20.05 -2.37
N LEU A 40 25.39 18.96 -3.10
CA LEU A 40 25.26 17.61 -2.53
C LEU A 40 26.60 17.10 -1.94
N GLY A 41 27.71 17.42 -2.56
CA GLY A 41 29.06 17.07 -2.07
C GLY A 41 29.61 18.00 -0.98
N SER A 42 28.86 19.01 -0.54
CA SER A 42 29.31 19.96 0.47
C SER A 42 29.35 19.37 1.87
N LEU A 43 30.41 19.69 2.64
CA LEU A 43 30.49 19.35 4.07
C LEU A 43 29.49 20.12 4.94
N HIS A 44 28.86 21.17 4.40
CA HIS A 44 27.85 21.98 5.08
C HIS A 44 26.51 21.83 4.37
N PRO A 45 25.70 20.80 4.73
CA PRO A 45 24.41 20.55 4.11
C PRO A 45 23.45 21.73 4.35
N THR A 46 22.80 22.19 3.28
CA THR A 46 21.77 23.23 3.35
C THR A 46 20.37 22.59 3.31
N TRP A 47 19.39 23.20 4.00
CA TRP A 47 18.00 22.74 3.92
C TRP A 47 17.29 23.22 2.65
N ILE A 48 17.67 24.41 2.17
CA ILE A 48 17.08 25.02 0.97
C ILE A 48 18.17 25.07 -0.09
N PRO A 49 17.93 24.59 -1.31
CA PRO A 49 18.88 24.71 -2.42
C PRO A 49 19.22 26.18 -2.67
N LYS A 50 20.51 26.48 -2.82
CA LYS A 50 20.98 27.84 -3.18
C LYS A 50 20.73 28.12 -4.67
N ASP A 51 21.02 27.13 -5.50
CA ASP A 51 20.84 27.16 -6.95
C ASP A 51 19.94 26.01 -7.41
N PRO A 52 18.58 26.09 -7.24
CA PRO A 52 17.68 24.99 -7.58
C PRO A 52 17.80 24.57 -9.05
N THR A 53 17.88 23.26 -9.29
CA THR A 53 18.02 22.69 -10.63
C THR A 53 17.09 21.50 -10.86
N LEU A 54 16.69 21.27 -12.11
CA LEU A 54 16.00 20.06 -12.56
C LEU A 54 16.94 19.02 -13.17
N ALA A 55 18.26 19.25 -13.11
CA ALA A 55 19.26 18.36 -13.70
C ALA A 55 19.16 16.93 -13.15
N ASN A 56 18.92 16.77 -11.84
CA ASN A 56 18.78 15.46 -11.22
C ASN A 56 17.58 14.66 -11.76
N PHE A 57 16.47 15.34 -12.04
CA PHE A 57 15.29 14.70 -12.65
C PHE A 57 15.62 14.24 -14.08
N ARG A 58 16.27 15.10 -14.88
CA ARG A 58 16.68 14.73 -16.25
C ARG A 58 17.64 13.54 -16.20
N GLN A 59 18.69 13.61 -15.39
CA GLN A 59 19.65 12.54 -15.23
C GLN A 59 18.96 11.23 -14.80
N ALA A 60 18.03 11.28 -13.84
CA ALA A 60 17.30 10.10 -13.40
C ALA A 60 16.52 9.43 -14.52
N PHE A 61 15.90 10.20 -15.42
CA PHE A 61 15.18 9.65 -16.59
C PHE A 61 16.12 9.18 -17.70
N ASP A 62 17.27 9.81 -17.85
CA ASP A 62 18.26 9.44 -18.88
C ASP A 62 19.00 8.13 -18.51
N GLU A 63 19.29 7.93 -17.21
CA GLU A 63 20.01 6.76 -16.72
C GLU A 63 19.13 5.53 -16.49
N GLN A 64 17.86 5.72 -16.11
CA GLN A 64 16.97 4.62 -15.74
C GLN A 64 15.59 4.75 -16.39
N PRO A 65 14.98 3.64 -16.78
CA PRO A 65 13.64 3.62 -17.41
C PRO A 65 12.52 3.83 -16.38
N LEU A 66 12.55 4.94 -15.64
CA LEU A 66 11.68 5.21 -14.50
C LEU A 66 10.19 5.12 -14.83
N LEU A 67 9.78 5.65 -16.00
CA LEU A 67 8.37 5.61 -16.41
C LEU A 67 7.89 4.17 -16.64
N HIS A 68 8.72 3.36 -17.30
CA HIS A 68 8.40 1.95 -17.55
C HIS A 68 8.33 1.16 -16.24
N ALA A 69 9.30 1.38 -15.34
CA ALA A 69 9.31 0.78 -14.02
C ALA A 69 8.11 1.21 -13.15
N ALA A 70 7.70 2.48 -13.24
CA ALA A 70 6.50 2.98 -12.58
C ALA A 70 5.22 2.32 -13.13
N LEU A 71 5.12 2.12 -14.44
CA LEU A 71 4.01 1.38 -15.06
C LEU A 71 3.98 -0.08 -14.60
N ASN A 72 5.12 -0.75 -14.54
CA ASN A 72 5.22 -2.12 -14.01
C ASN A 72 4.74 -2.19 -12.55
N SER A 73 5.21 -1.26 -11.70
CA SER A 73 4.74 -1.16 -10.31
C SER A 73 3.24 -0.90 -10.23
N LEU A 74 2.70 -0.02 -11.08
CA LEU A 74 1.28 0.30 -11.10
C LEU A 74 0.42 -0.90 -11.48
N ILE A 75 0.82 -1.64 -12.53
CA ILE A 75 0.16 -2.87 -12.97
C ILE A 75 0.20 -3.92 -11.85
N ALA A 76 1.37 -4.13 -11.23
CA ALA A 76 1.52 -5.10 -10.16
C ALA A 76 0.67 -4.72 -8.93
N ALA A 77 0.73 -3.47 -8.49
CA ALA A 77 0.03 -3.00 -7.30
C ALA A 77 -1.49 -2.95 -7.48
N LEU A 78 -1.99 -2.43 -8.61
CA LEU A 78 -3.42 -2.42 -8.91
C LEU A 78 -3.97 -3.82 -9.11
N GLY A 79 -3.25 -4.68 -9.84
CA GLY A 79 -3.63 -6.08 -10.05
C GLY A 79 -3.71 -6.84 -8.72
N ALA A 80 -2.70 -6.69 -7.87
CA ALA A 80 -2.69 -7.32 -6.56
C ALA A 80 -3.80 -6.80 -5.65
N ALA A 81 -4.01 -5.48 -5.57
CA ALA A 81 -5.05 -4.88 -4.76
C ALA A 81 -6.46 -5.32 -5.18
N LEU A 82 -6.74 -5.31 -6.49
CA LEU A 82 -8.02 -5.74 -7.04
C LEU A 82 -8.29 -7.21 -6.72
N ILE A 83 -7.34 -8.10 -7.03
CA ILE A 83 -7.52 -9.54 -6.82
C ILE A 83 -7.61 -9.86 -5.33
N ALA A 84 -6.76 -9.24 -4.50
CA ALA A 84 -6.80 -9.44 -3.04
C ALA A 84 -8.16 -9.06 -2.46
N VAL A 85 -8.73 -7.93 -2.83
CA VAL A 85 -10.04 -7.47 -2.36
C VAL A 85 -11.17 -8.37 -2.88
N LEU A 86 -11.14 -8.76 -4.15
CA LEU A 86 -12.13 -9.67 -4.73
C LEU A 86 -12.17 -11.02 -4.01
N LEU A 87 -11.01 -11.56 -3.63
CA LEU A 87 -10.91 -12.81 -2.89
C LEU A 87 -11.22 -12.63 -1.40
N ALA A 88 -10.73 -11.55 -0.79
CA ALA A 88 -10.89 -11.32 0.63
C ALA A 88 -12.34 -10.99 1.02
N THR A 89 -13.10 -10.28 0.18
CA THR A 89 -14.46 -9.86 0.51
C THR A 89 -15.41 -11.04 0.79
N PRO A 90 -15.60 -12.02 -0.11
CA PRO A 90 -16.46 -13.15 0.17
C PRO A 90 -15.93 -14.06 1.31
N MET A 91 -14.59 -14.20 1.41
CA MET A 91 -13.99 -14.98 2.48
C MET A 91 -14.19 -14.32 3.85
N ALA A 92 -14.00 -13.01 3.94
CA ALA A 92 -14.24 -12.23 5.16
C ALA A 92 -15.73 -12.30 5.59
N TYR A 93 -16.64 -12.27 4.62
CA TYR A 93 -18.08 -12.49 4.88
C TYR A 93 -18.33 -13.84 5.53
N VAL A 94 -17.79 -14.92 4.98
CA VAL A 94 -17.93 -16.28 5.56
C VAL A 94 -17.27 -16.35 6.94
N MET A 95 -16.08 -15.79 7.11
CA MET A 95 -15.37 -15.77 8.40
C MET A 95 -16.14 -15.01 9.48
N ALA A 96 -16.77 -13.90 9.13
CA ALA A 96 -17.54 -13.08 10.07
C ALA A 96 -18.88 -13.72 10.46
N ARG A 97 -19.65 -14.21 9.47
CA ARG A 97 -21.01 -14.76 9.67
C ARG A 97 -21.05 -16.22 10.07
N ARG A 98 -20.02 -16.99 9.68
CA ARG A 98 -19.91 -18.43 9.95
C ARG A 98 -18.64 -18.79 10.72
N HIS A 99 -18.29 -18.02 11.73
CA HIS A 99 -17.06 -18.16 12.53
C HIS A 99 -16.83 -19.59 13.09
N ARG A 100 -17.90 -20.38 13.30
CA ARG A 100 -17.82 -21.77 13.79
C ARG A 100 -17.56 -22.80 12.67
N SER A 101 -17.64 -22.41 11.39
CA SER A 101 -17.39 -23.34 10.29
C SER A 101 -15.91 -23.77 10.23
N PRO A 102 -15.61 -25.00 9.77
CA PRO A 102 -14.22 -25.45 9.60
C PRO A 102 -13.39 -24.53 8.71
N LEU A 103 -14.02 -24.02 7.62
CA LEU A 103 -13.38 -23.11 6.68
C LEU A 103 -12.99 -21.77 7.36
N ALA A 104 -13.90 -21.18 8.14
CA ALA A 104 -13.62 -19.91 8.83
C ALA A 104 -12.51 -20.10 9.89
N ARG A 105 -12.49 -21.21 10.61
CA ARG A 105 -11.42 -21.53 11.58
C ARG A 105 -10.08 -21.74 10.89
N ALA A 106 -10.05 -22.49 9.78
CA ALA A 106 -8.85 -22.69 8.98
C ALA A 106 -8.29 -21.36 8.42
N ALA A 107 -9.19 -20.51 7.85
CA ALA A 107 -8.81 -19.19 7.35
C ALA A 107 -8.27 -18.27 8.46
N THR A 108 -8.91 -18.27 9.63
CA THR A 108 -8.41 -17.49 10.79
C THR A 108 -7.04 -18.00 11.25
N GLY A 109 -6.86 -19.31 11.36
CA GLY A 109 -5.57 -19.91 11.69
C GLY A 109 -4.49 -19.55 10.67
N TRP A 110 -4.80 -19.62 9.38
CA TRP A 110 -3.88 -19.22 8.32
C TRP A 110 -3.48 -17.74 8.41
N VAL A 111 -4.44 -16.83 8.64
CA VAL A 111 -4.15 -15.40 8.84
C VAL A 111 -3.16 -15.17 9.99
N VAL A 112 -3.37 -15.83 11.12
CA VAL A 112 -2.49 -15.69 12.29
C VAL A 112 -1.09 -16.24 12.00
N VAL A 113 -1.02 -17.47 11.45
CA VAL A 113 0.24 -18.13 11.15
C VAL A 113 1.03 -17.38 10.09
N SER A 114 0.38 -16.91 9.00
CA SER A 114 1.06 -16.21 7.93
C SER A 114 1.73 -14.90 8.36
N GLN A 115 1.18 -14.22 9.38
CA GLN A 115 1.77 -13.00 9.92
C GLN A 115 2.95 -13.25 10.88
N ALA A 116 3.09 -14.47 11.39
CA ALA A 116 4.20 -14.85 12.27
C ALA A 116 5.49 -15.18 11.49
N PHE A 117 5.38 -15.49 10.20
CA PHE A 117 6.53 -15.86 9.38
C PHE A 117 7.29 -14.63 8.87
N PRO A 118 8.62 -14.55 9.12
CA PRO A 118 9.47 -13.53 8.50
C PRO A 118 9.47 -13.66 6.98
N LEU A 119 9.27 -12.53 6.28
CA LEU A 119 9.26 -12.46 4.82
C LEU A 119 10.44 -13.18 4.17
N VAL A 120 11.63 -12.97 4.71
CA VAL A 120 12.88 -13.51 4.16
C VAL A 120 12.88 -15.05 4.11
N LEU A 121 12.25 -15.71 5.08
CA LEU A 121 12.19 -17.18 5.11
C LEU A 121 11.23 -17.75 4.04
N VAL A 122 10.26 -16.96 3.60
CA VAL A 122 9.25 -17.38 2.61
C VAL A 122 9.74 -17.19 1.18
N ILE A 123 10.72 -16.33 0.94
CA ILE A 123 11.22 -16.00 -0.40
C ILE A 123 11.72 -17.23 -1.16
N ILE A 124 12.56 -18.06 -0.53
CA ILE A 124 13.18 -19.21 -1.20
C ILE A 124 12.14 -20.27 -1.57
N PRO A 125 11.29 -20.78 -0.65
CA PRO A 125 10.25 -21.73 -1.02
C PRO A 125 9.31 -21.20 -2.10
N LEU A 126 8.92 -19.92 -2.01
CA LEU A 126 8.05 -19.28 -2.97
C LEU A 126 8.68 -19.19 -4.36
N PHE A 127 9.97 -18.85 -4.42
CA PHE A 127 10.73 -18.84 -5.68
C PHE A 127 10.72 -20.24 -6.34
N LEU A 128 10.92 -21.31 -5.57
CA LEU A 128 10.92 -22.68 -6.09
C LEU A 128 9.53 -23.08 -6.63
N VAL A 129 8.45 -22.73 -5.92
CA VAL A 129 7.08 -22.95 -6.38
C VAL A 129 6.83 -22.23 -7.70
N LEU A 130 7.14 -20.92 -7.77
CA LEU A 130 6.95 -20.11 -8.98
C LEU A 130 7.82 -20.58 -10.15
N LYS A 131 9.04 -21.08 -9.88
CA LYS A 131 9.90 -21.69 -10.89
C LYS A 131 9.23 -22.92 -11.51
N ASN A 132 8.68 -23.80 -10.70
CA ASN A 132 7.97 -24.98 -11.19
C ASN A 132 6.71 -24.63 -11.99
N LEU A 133 6.02 -23.54 -11.62
CA LEU A 133 4.87 -23.00 -12.34
C LEU A 133 5.25 -22.18 -13.59
N ARG A 134 6.54 -22.01 -13.89
CA ARG A 134 7.06 -21.14 -14.97
C ARG A 134 6.61 -19.69 -14.88
N LEU A 135 6.43 -19.19 -13.66
CA LEU A 135 5.99 -17.82 -13.36
C LEU A 135 7.13 -16.90 -12.90
N ILE A 136 8.37 -17.38 -12.87
CA ILE A 136 9.54 -16.53 -12.64
C ILE A 136 9.70 -15.54 -13.80
N ASN A 137 10.18 -14.36 -13.48
CA ASN A 137 10.39 -13.25 -14.41
C ASN A 137 9.13 -12.87 -15.21
N SER A 138 7.98 -12.90 -14.54
CA SER A 138 6.69 -12.57 -15.14
C SER A 138 5.85 -11.68 -14.21
N MET A 139 5.09 -10.75 -14.79
CA MET A 139 4.19 -9.87 -14.05
C MET A 139 3.05 -10.66 -13.35
N PRO A 140 2.43 -11.68 -13.98
CA PRO A 140 1.45 -12.53 -13.29
C PRO A 140 2.01 -13.24 -12.05
N GLY A 141 3.27 -13.71 -12.12
CA GLY A 141 3.94 -14.33 -10.98
C GLY A 141 4.13 -13.36 -9.82
N LEU A 142 4.56 -12.14 -10.11
CA LEU A 142 4.70 -11.07 -9.10
C LEU A 142 3.36 -10.69 -8.48
N ILE A 143 2.31 -10.49 -9.31
CA ILE A 143 0.97 -10.17 -8.84
C ILE A 143 0.45 -11.28 -7.91
N LEU A 144 0.61 -12.55 -8.29
CA LEU A 144 0.20 -13.68 -7.46
C LEU A 144 0.85 -13.64 -6.06
N VAL A 145 2.15 -13.36 -6.01
CA VAL A 145 2.87 -13.22 -4.74
C VAL A 145 2.35 -12.07 -3.91
N TYR A 146 2.13 -10.92 -4.53
CA TYR A 146 1.59 -9.73 -3.85
C TYR A 146 0.18 -9.98 -3.32
N VAL A 147 -0.66 -10.71 -4.06
CA VAL A 147 -1.99 -11.14 -3.58
C VAL A 147 -1.87 -12.01 -2.35
N VAL A 148 -1.05 -13.07 -2.41
CA VAL A 148 -0.87 -13.98 -1.27
C VAL A 148 -0.36 -13.24 -0.03
N TRP A 149 0.54 -12.27 -0.24
CA TRP A 149 1.10 -11.45 0.83
C TRP A 149 0.08 -10.48 1.44
N ALA A 150 -0.77 -9.85 0.62
CA ALA A 150 -1.77 -8.87 1.07
C ALA A 150 -3.02 -9.53 1.70
N LEU A 151 -3.37 -10.76 1.30
CA LEU A 151 -4.60 -11.45 1.71
C LEU A 151 -4.80 -11.56 3.22
N PRO A 152 -3.82 -11.94 4.05
CA PRO A 152 -4.02 -12.08 5.49
C PRO A 152 -4.52 -10.79 6.14
N PHE A 153 -3.88 -9.68 5.83
CA PHE A 153 -4.27 -8.37 6.36
C PHE A 153 -5.60 -7.89 5.78
N ALA A 154 -5.82 -8.10 4.48
CA ALA A 154 -7.08 -7.77 3.81
C ALA A 154 -8.27 -8.52 4.45
N LEU A 155 -8.11 -9.80 4.75
CA LEU A 155 -9.10 -10.61 5.45
C LEU A 155 -9.35 -10.09 6.87
N TRP A 156 -8.29 -9.86 7.64
CA TRP A 156 -8.41 -9.35 9.00
C TRP A 156 -9.18 -8.02 9.04
N MET A 157 -8.84 -7.12 8.15
CA MET A 157 -9.47 -5.80 8.04
C MET A 157 -10.95 -5.92 7.65
N LEU A 158 -11.25 -6.67 6.56
CA LEU A 158 -12.62 -6.81 6.06
C LEU A 158 -13.53 -7.59 7.02
N VAL A 159 -13.02 -8.57 7.77
CA VAL A 159 -13.80 -9.25 8.83
C VAL A 159 -14.29 -8.24 9.85
N GLY A 160 -13.48 -7.27 10.24
CA GLY A 160 -13.88 -6.19 11.15
C GLY A 160 -15.04 -5.36 10.58
N TYR A 161 -14.95 -4.97 9.31
CA TYR A 161 -16.02 -4.23 8.65
C TYR A 161 -17.31 -5.04 8.49
N VAL A 162 -17.22 -6.33 8.11
CA VAL A 162 -18.41 -7.20 8.00
C VAL A 162 -19.12 -7.34 9.34
N ARG A 163 -18.38 -7.49 10.45
CA ARG A 163 -18.95 -7.57 11.80
C ARG A 163 -19.67 -6.30 12.23
N ALA A 164 -19.27 -5.14 11.71
CA ALA A 164 -19.94 -3.87 11.98
C ALA A 164 -21.27 -3.70 11.22
N VAL A 165 -21.52 -4.49 10.18
CA VAL A 165 -22.83 -4.49 9.48
C VAL A 165 -23.84 -5.29 10.29
N PRO A 166 -24.98 -4.71 10.67
CA PRO A 166 -26.03 -5.40 11.40
C PRO A 166 -26.56 -6.63 10.63
N PRO A 167 -26.63 -7.83 11.25
CA PRO A 167 -27.13 -9.04 10.61
C PRO A 167 -28.59 -8.92 10.14
N GLU A 168 -29.39 -8.10 10.81
CA GLU A 168 -30.82 -7.87 10.55
C GLU A 168 -31.07 -7.40 9.12
N LEU A 169 -30.12 -6.68 8.52
CA LEU A 169 -30.21 -6.25 7.11
C LEU A 169 -30.10 -7.43 6.13
N GLU A 170 -29.31 -8.43 6.49
CA GLU A 170 -29.17 -9.66 5.71
C GLU A 170 -30.38 -10.59 5.90
N GLU A 171 -30.94 -10.62 7.12
CA GLU A 171 -32.17 -11.36 7.46
C GLU A 171 -33.38 -10.77 6.72
N ALA A 172 -33.54 -9.45 6.67
CA ALA A 172 -34.58 -8.78 5.89
C ALA A 172 -34.45 -9.13 4.39
N ALA A 173 -33.27 -9.10 3.82
CA ALA A 173 -33.04 -9.51 2.43
C ALA A 173 -33.40 -11.00 2.19
N ALA A 174 -33.14 -11.84 3.16
CA ALA A 174 -33.53 -13.27 3.07
C ALA A 174 -35.05 -13.48 3.12
N VAL A 175 -35.79 -12.67 3.90
CA VAL A 175 -37.26 -12.66 3.90
C VAL A 175 -37.81 -12.24 2.54
N ASP A 176 -37.14 -11.27 1.87
CA ASP A 176 -37.44 -10.84 0.49
C ASP A 176 -37.01 -11.85 -0.58
N GLY A 177 -36.55 -13.05 -0.19
CA GLY A 177 -36.16 -14.14 -1.09
C GLY A 177 -34.77 -14.01 -1.68
N ALA A 178 -33.92 -13.11 -1.17
CA ALA A 178 -32.54 -13.00 -1.64
C ALA A 178 -31.67 -14.17 -1.17
N GLY A 179 -31.08 -14.90 -2.12
CA GLY A 179 -30.07 -15.92 -1.80
C GLY A 179 -28.77 -15.27 -1.32
N ARG A 180 -27.90 -16.06 -0.67
CA ARG A 180 -26.65 -15.58 0.00
C ARG A 180 -25.73 -14.75 -0.89
N LEU A 181 -25.53 -15.15 -2.14
CA LEU A 181 -24.68 -14.39 -3.07
C LEU A 181 -25.32 -13.03 -3.40
N ARG A 182 -26.66 -13.02 -3.61
CA ARG A 182 -27.39 -11.77 -3.85
C ARG A 182 -27.34 -10.86 -2.63
N THR A 183 -27.50 -11.39 -1.43
CA THR A 183 -27.35 -10.63 -0.17
C THR A 183 -25.94 -10.05 -0.05
N LEU A 184 -24.90 -10.85 -0.30
CA LEU A 184 -23.53 -10.35 -0.27
C LEU A 184 -23.29 -9.22 -1.26
N VAL A 185 -23.70 -9.38 -2.52
CA VAL A 185 -23.39 -8.43 -3.60
C VAL A 185 -24.28 -7.17 -3.53
N SER A 186 -25.59 -7.35 -3.24
CA SER A 186 -26.57 -6.27 -3.34
C SER A 186 -26.83 -5.54 -2.02
N VAL A 187 -26.53 -6.16 -0.87
CA VAL A 187 -26.76 -5.58 0.46
C VAL A 187 -25.45 -5.34 1.20
N THR A 188 -24.69 -6.43 1.45
CA THR A 188 -23.52 -6.33 2.34
C THR A 188 -22.37 -5.59 1.66
N ALA A 189 -21.98 -5.94 0.42
CA ALA A 189 -20.82 -5.32 -0.25
C ALA A 189 -20.94 -3.81 -0.47
N PRO A 190 -22.10 -3.24 -0.84
CA PRO A 190 -22.29 -1.78 -0.87
C PRO A 190 -22.08 -1.12 0.49
N LEU A 191 -22.52 -1.74 1.58
CA LEU A 191 -22.31 -1.25 2.94
C LEU A 191 -20.84 -1.36 3.37
N LEU A 192 -20.11 -2.33 2.81
CA LEU A 192 -18.67 -2.50 3.03
C LEU A 192 -17.81 -1.58 2.16
N ALA A 193 -18.38 -0.76 1.27
CA ALA A 193 -17.62 0.04 0.33
C ALA A 193 -16.48 0.87 0.97
N PRO A 194 -16.67 1.53 2.14
CA PRO A 194 -15.57 2.23 2.82
C PRO A 194 -14.45 1.26 3.28
N GLY A 195 -14.82 0.10 3.81
CA GLY A 195 -13.88 -0.95 4.23
C GLY A 195 -13.13 -1.57 3.05
N ILE A 196 -13.84 -1.83 1.96
CA ILE A 196 -13.26 -2.31 0.69
C ILE A 196 -12.25 -1.29 0.15
N ALA A 197 -12.61 -0.01 0.13
CA ALA A 197 -11.73 1.06 -0.32
C ALA A 197 -10.46 1.19 0.55
N ALA A 198 -10.61 1.13 1.87
CA ALA A 198 -9.49 1.17 2.80
C ALA A 198 -8.56 -0.05 2.64
N THR A 199 -9.14 -1.24 2.46
CA THR A 199 -8.39 -2.49 2.25
C THR A 199 -7.67 -2.47 0.90
N ALA A 200 -8.32 -1.98 -0.16
CA ALA A 200 -7.71 -1.82 -1.48
C ALA A 200 -6.52 -0.84 -1.45
N LEU A 201 -6.68 0.29 -0.75
CA LEU A 201 -5.59 1.26 -0.54
C LEU A 201 -4.40 0.61 0.16
N PHE A 202 -4.65 -0.12 1.25
CA PHE A 202 -3.58 -0.80 1.97
C PHE A 202 -2.86 -1.83 1.08
N ALA A 203 -3.61 -2.68 0.38
CA ALA A 203 -3.04 -3.68 -0.52
C ALA A 203 -2.23 -3.02 -1.66
N PHE A 204 -2.74 -1.91 -2.22
CA PHE A 204 -2.03 -1.13 -3.24
C PHE A 204 -0.71 -0.57 -2.69
N VAL A 205 -0.75 0.13 -1.56
CA VAL A 205 0.46 0.77 -0.99
C VAL A 205 1.50 -0.28 -0.60
N THR A 206 1.07 -1.40 -0.05
CA THR A 206 1.97 -2.51 0.30
C THR A 206 2.64 -3.10 -0.95
N ALA A 207 1.89 -3.34 -2.02
CA ALA A 207 2.42 -3.87 -3.27
C ALA A 207 3.27 -2.83 -4.04
N TRP A 208 2.88 -1.54 -4.00
CA TRP A 208 3.62 -0.45 -4.64
C TRP A 208 5.03 -0.28 -4.05
N ASN A 209 5.16 -0.40 -2.73
CA ASN A 209 6.43 -0.25 -2.01
C ASN A 209 7.20 -1.57 -1.87
N GLU A 210 6.69 -2.67 -2.44
CA GLU A 210 7.34 -3.95 -2.28
C GLU A 210 8.60 -4.03 -3.15
N PHE A 211 9.69 -4.45 -2.54
CA PHE A 211 11.01 -4.49 -3.14
C PHE A 211 11.59 -5.91 -3.23
N PHE A 212 11.48 -6.70 -2.15
CA PHE A 212 12.22 -7.96 -2.03
C PHE A 212 11.75 -9.04 -3.00
N PHE A 213 10.44 -9.24 -3.11
CA PHE A 213 9.90 -10.21 -4.07
C PHE A 213 10.17 -9.78 -5.51
N ALA A 214 10.01 -8.48 -5.82
CA ALA A 214 10.30 -7.96 -7.15
C ALA A 214 11.79 -8.17 -7.52
N LEU A 215 12.72 -7.88 -6.61
CA LEU A 215 14.16 -8.07 -6.80
C LEU A 215 14.51 -9.52 -7.08
N VAL A 216 13.89 -10.45 -6.35
CA VAL A 216 14.18 -11.89 -6.48
C VAL A 216 13.51 -12.50 -7.73
N LEU A 217 12.30 -12.08 -8.04
CA LEU A 217 11.48 -12.71 -9.08
C LEU A 217 11.71 -12.12 -10.48
N LEU A 218 11.94 -10.80 -10.59
CA LEU A 218 12.10 -10.12 -11.87
C LEU A 218 13.59 -9.96 -12.22
N LYS A 219 14.03 -10.66 -13.25
CA LYS A 219 15.45 -10.68 -13.65
C LYS A 219 15.74 -9.77 -14.84
N THR A 220 14.76 -9.56 -15.69
CA THR A 220 14.88 -8.73 -16.89
C THR A 220 14.67 -7.25 -16.53
N PRO A 221 15.59 -6.33 -16.90
CA PRO A 221 15.49 -4.91 -16.55
C PRO A 221 14.15 -4.27 -16.94
N GLU A 222 13.62 -4.61 -18.11
CA GLU A 222 12.36 -4.07 -18.62
C GLU A 222 11.13 -4.50 -17.79
N LYS A 223 11.26 -5.53 -16.96
CA LYS A 223 10.17 -6.03 -16.10
C LYS A 223 10.25 -5.52 -14.67
N GLN A 224 11.37 -4.90 -14.30
CA GLN A 224 11.59 -4.46 -12.93
C GLN A 224 10.58 -3.40 -12.50
N THR A 225 10.27 -3.43 -11.21
CA THR A 225 9.41 -2.44 -10.55
C THR A 225 10.22 -1.22 -10.11
N LEU A 226 9.54 -0.11 -9.86
CA LEU A 226 10.18 1.15 -9.50
C LEU A 226 11.08 1.03 -8.25
N PRO A 227 10.69 0.37 -7.14
CA PRO A 227 11.58 0.18 -5.99
C PRO A 227 12.89 -0.56 -6.34
N VAL A 228 12.86 -1.50 -7.28
CA VAL A 228 14.06 -2.22 -7.73
C VAL A 228 14.95 -1.29 -8.55
N VAL A 229 14.37 -0.54 -9.49
CA VAL A 229 15.13 0.39 -10.35
C VAL A 229 15.79 1.51 -9.53
N LEU A 230 15.15 1.97 -8.43
CA LEU A 230 15.77 2.97 -7.54
C LEU A 230 17.12 2.50 -6.95
N THR A 231 17.32 1.21 -6.77
CA THR A 231 18.61 0.71 -6.26
C THR A 231 19.76 0.82 -7.27
N HIS A 232 19.47 0.99 -8.56
CA HIS A 232 20.49 1.16 -9.58
C HIS A 232 21.22 2.51 -9.49
N PHE A 233 20.67 3.51 -8.78
CA PHE A 233 21.36 4.74 -8.42
C PHE A 233 22.38 4.56 -7.29
N ILE A 234 22.49 3.36 -6.73
CA ILE A 234 23.50 2.99 -5.76
C ILE A 234 24.55 2.15 -6.50
N GLY A 235 25.73 2.70 -6.70
CA GLY A 235 26.83 2.01 -7.40
C GLY A 235 27.28 0.75 -6.67
N ALA A 236 28.02 -0.11 -7.37
CA ALA A 236 28.53 -1.38 -6.84
C ALA A 236 29.38 -1.22 -5.57
N GLU A 237 30.01 -0.04 -5.40
CA GLU A 237 30.81 0.32 -4.22
C GLU A 237 29.96 0.86 -3.06
N GLY A 238 28.61 0.86 -3.18
CA GLY A 238 27.70 1.39 -2.17
C GLY A 238 27.59 2.92 -2.15
N VAL A 239 28.22 3.62 -3.11
CA VAL A 239 28.12 5.07 -3.24
C VAL A 239 26.84 5.41 -4.00
N ALA A 240 25.93 6.14 -3.35
CA ALA A 240 24.69 6.57 -3.98
C ALA A 240 24.87 7.88 -4.75
N ASP A 241 24.33 7.93 -5.96
CA ASP A 241 24.12 9.21 -6.66
C ASP A 241 22.88 9.90 -6.06
N LEU A 242 23.12 10.69 -5.03
CA LEU A 242 22.08 11.25 -4.16
C LEU A 242 21.08 12.14 -4.89
N GLY A 243 21.52 12.90 -5.89
CA GLY A 243 20.64 13.82 -6.63
C GLY A 243 19.58 13.07 -7.44
N PRO A 244 19.98 12.27 -8.44
CA PRO A 244 19.07 11.45 -9.24
C PRO A 244 18.24 10.46 -8.40
N LEU A 245 18.84 9.83 -7.38
CA LEU A 245 18.12 8.96 -6.45
C LEU A 245 17.00 9.71 -5.71
N ALA A 246 17.29 10.91 -5.19
CA ALA A 246 16.29 11.70 -4.50
C ALA A 246 15.18 12.19 -5.44
N ALA A 247 15.54 12.57 -6.68
CA ALA A 247 14.56 12.96 -7.70
C ALA A 247 13.64 11.80 -8.07
N ALA A 248 14.20 10.61 -8.32
CA ALA A 248 13.44 9.41 -8.64
C ALA A 248 12.58 8.94 -7.44
N ALA A 249 13.11 8.96 -6.22
CA ALA A 249 12.39 8.62 -5.00
C ALA A 249 11.23 9.61 -4.74
N PHE A 250 11.43 10.91 -4.97
CA PHE A 250 10.34 11.89 -4.90
C PHE A 250 9.21 11.57 -5.88
N LEU A 251 9.55 11.29 -7.15
CA LEU A 251 8.55 10.88 -8.15
C LEU A 251 7.85 9.58 -7.76
N ALA A 252 8.55 8.64 -7.15
CA ALA A 252 7.98 7.37 -6.67
C ALA A 252 6.94 7.55 -5.55
N THR A 253 6.95 8.67 -4.81
CA THR A 253 5.93 8.94 -3.79
C THR A 253 4.59 9.40 -4.39
N LEU A 254 4.59 10.02 -5.58
CA LEU A 254 3.41 10.67 -6.15
C LEU A 254 2.23 9.71 -6.39
N PRO A 255 2.40 8.50 -6.97
CA PRO A 255 1.28 7.59 -7.18
C PRO A 255 0.59 7.16 -5.88
N SER A 256 1.35 6.90 -4.83
CA SER A 256 0.77 6.57 -3.51
C SER A 256 -0.05 7.73 -2.94
N LEU A 257 0.44 8.97 -3.07
CA LEU A 257 -0.28 10.16 -2.63
C LEU A 257 -1.56 10.39 -3.44
N VAL A 258 -1.51 10.18 -4.78
CA VAL A 258 -2.69 10.31 -5.65
C VAL A 258 -3.75 9.28 -5.29
N VAL A 259 -3.36 8.00 -5.15
CA VAL A 259 -4.29 6.93 -4.78
C VAL A 259 -4.89 7.19 -3.40
N PHE A 260 -4.09 7.63 -2.43
CA PHE A 260 -4.58 8.02 -1.11
C PHE A 260 -5.58 9.18 -1.20
N ALA A 261 -5.25 10.26 -1.93
CA ALA A 261 -6.11 11.44 -2.08
C ALA A 261 -7.47 11.11 -2.74
N VAL A 262 -7.49 10.15 -3.67
CA VAL A 262 -8.73 9.67 -4.31
C VAL A 262 -9.58 8.85 -3.33
N ILE A 263 -8.95 7.91 -2.62
CA ILE A 263 -9.66 6.93 -1.79
C ILE A 263 -10.09 7.53 -0.43
N GLN A 264 -9.34 8.46 0.16
CA GLN A 264 -9.65 9.04 1.48
C GLN A 264 -11.06 9.63 1.56
N ARG A 265 -11.57 10.21 0.45
CA ARG A 265 -12.93 10.78 0.40
C ARG A 265 -14.02 9.71 0.59
N ARG A 266 -13.79 8.48 0.16
CA ARG A 266 -14.71 7.35 0.34
C ARG A 266 -14.64 6.78 1.75
N ILE A 267 -13.48 6.81 2.38
CA ILE A 267 -13.28 6.34 3.76
C ILE A 267 -13.99 7.30 4.74
N THR A 268 -13.77 8.61 4.60
CA THR A 268 -14.33 9.62 5.52
C THR A 268 -15.84 9.81 5.35
N GLY A 269 -16.37 9.69 4.13
CA GLY A 269 -17.82 9.82 3.88
C GLY A 269 -18.66 8.75 4.56
N GLY A 270 -18.14 7.52 4.70
CA GLY A 270 -18.84 6.42 5.37
C GLY A 270 -18.91 6.55 6.90
N MET A 271 -17.94 7.23 7.52
CA MET A 271 -17.90 7.42 8.99
C MET A 271 -18.87 8.53 9.46
N LEU A 272 -19.13 9.54 8.63
CA LEU A 272 -20.01 10.66 9.01
C LEU A 272 -21.48 10.28 8.99
N THR A 273 -21.92 9.35 8.16
CA THR A 273 -23.31 8.86 8.15
C THR A 273 -23.66 7.98 9.35
N GLY A 274 -22.67 7.36 10.00
CA GLY A 274 -22.87 6.59 11.24
C GLY A 274 -22.81 7.41 12.54
N ALA A 275 -22.18 8.58 12.52
CA ALA A 275 -21.97 9.41 13.71
C ALA A 275 -23.12 10.39 14.00
N VAL A 276 -24.11 10.53 13.14
CA VAL A 276 -25.23 11.51 13.28
C VAL A 276 -26.50 10.88 13.87
N LYS A 277 -26.44 9.63 14.36
CA LYS A 277 -27.52 9.01 15.11
C LYS A 277 -27.15 8.85 16.60
N ASN A 278 -27.02 9.97 17.32
CA ASN A 278 -27.21 10.08 18.78
C ASN A 278 -27.66 11.48 19.10
#